data_15543c778fb4d5469274bd5fc3bb347f
#
_entry.id   15543c778fb4d5469274bd5fc3bb347f
#
_cell.length_a   1.000
_cell.length_b   1.000
_cell.length_c   1.000
_cell.angle_alpha   90.00
_cell.angle_beta   90.00
_cell.angle_gamma   90.00
#
_symmetry.space_group_name_H-M   'P 1'
#
loop_
_entity.id
_entity.type
_entity.pdbx_description
1 polymer ?
#
loop_
_entity_poly.entity_id
_entity_poly.type
_entity_poly.pdbx_seq_one_letter_code
_entity_poly.pdbx_strand_id
1 'polypeptide(L)'
;AQIAATAPTAVQMNDVLWKELSLWIGKLPEAVRTKFEWAKNYIRVTERPNSWFARAATSTKENPEALAGVHSDHVMAIADEASGIDDQIYHTMEGALTSGNILVVLISNPTRNIGYFYDTHHKHKNKWQTLQFSSIESPIVDPTYEEDQADLHGRDSEQYGIRVLGQFPKEDAMDLEGFLPLLSDRNIQTIPDEVDMFFPPNSILGVDPSGE
;
A
#
# COMPACT_ATOMS: atom_id res chain seq x y z
N ALA A 1 17.39 -16.27 -1.28
CA ALA A 1 16.17 -15.45 -1.38
C ALA A 1 16.03 -14.59 -0.12
N GLN A 2 15.67 -13.34 -0.31
CA GLN A 2 15.45 -12.39 0.78
C GLN A 2 14.09 -11.72 0.60
N ILE A 3 13.35 -11.57 1.69
CA ILE A 3 12.03 -10.96 1.71
C ILE A 3 12.06 -9.79 2.68
N ALA A 4 11.57 -8.63 2.23
CA ALA A 4 11.30 -7.48 3.09
C ALA A 4 9.79 -7.22 3.10
N ALA A 5 9.20 -7.14 4.29
CA ALA A 5 7.80 -6.83 4.47
C ALA A 5 7.64 -5.52 5.25
N THR A 6 6.69 -4.69 4.83
CA THR A 6 6.36 -3.42 5.50
C THR A 6 4.86 -3.20 5.61
N ALA A 7 4.48 -2.34 6.55
CA ALA A 7 3.13 -1.80 6.70
C ALA A 7 3.23 -0.36 7.23
N PRO A 8 2.15 0.47 7.16
CA PRO A 8 2.18 1.86 7.61
C PRO A 8 2.55 2.02 9.09
N THR A 9 2.16 1.06 9.92
CA THR A 9 2.41 1.12 11.37
C THR A 9 3.05 -0.17 11.90
N ALA A 10 3.78 -0.04 13.02
CA ALA A 10 4.36 -1.18 13.72
C ALA A 10 3.30 -2.15 14.26
N VAL A 11 2.13 -1.65 14.62
CA VAL A 11 1.01 -2.48 15.08
C VAL A 11 0.49 -3.36 13.94
N GLN A 12 0.20 -2.79 12.78
CA GLN A 12 -0.24 -3.55 11.59
C GLN A 12 0.82 -4.59 11.19
N MET A 13 2.08 -4.19 11.17
CA MET A 13 3.18 -5.10 10.83
C MET A 13 3.27 -6.28 11.82
N ASN A 14 3.32 -6.02 13.13
CA ASN A 14 3.61 -7.05 14.11
C ASN A 14 2.36 -7.84 14.52
N ASP A 15 1.25 -7.15 14.78
CA ASP A 15 0.07 -7.74 15.42
C ASP A 15 -0.91 -8.31 14.39
N VAL A 16 -0.79 -7.92 13.13
CA VAL A 16 -1.61 -8.45 12.03
C VAL A 16 -0.75 -9.33 11.13
N LEU A 17 0.07 -8.75 10.26
CA LEU A 17 0.78 -9.51 9.23
C LEU A 17 1.74 -10.56 9.82
N TRP A 18 2.58 -10.15 10.76
CA TRP A 18 3.62 -11.04 11.32
C TRP A 18 3.03 -12.14 12.18
N LYS A 19 1.98 -11.81 12.94
CA LYS A 19 1.23 -12.79 13.73
C LYS A 19 0.56 -13.84 12.85
N GLU A 20 -0.09 -13.44 11.76
CA GLU A 20 -0.72 -14.37 10.81
C GLU A 20 0.33 -15.30 10.18
N LEU A 21 1.46 -14.78 9.76
CA LEU A 21 2.56 -15.61 9.25
C LEU A 21 3.01 -16.66 10.28
N SER A 22 3.07 -16.29 11.56
CA SER A 22 3.38 -17.22 12.65
C SER A 22 2.39 -18.38 12.72
N LEU A 23 1.09 -18.06 12.64
CA LEU A 23 0.03 -19.08 12.67
C LEU A 23 0.14 -20.02 11.47
N TRP A 24 0.42 -19.48 10.28
CA TRP A 24 0.55 -20.31 9.08
C TRP A 24 1.81 -21.19 9.10
N ILE A 25 2.94 -20.68 9.59
CA ILE A 25 4.14 -21.51 9.81
C ILE A 25 3.86 -22.61 10.83
N GLY A 26 3.09 -22.30 11.89
CA GLY A 26 2.67 -23.30 12.87
C GLY A 26 1.83 -24.44 12.29
N LYS A 27 1.11 -24.22 11.19
CA LYS A 27 0.32 -25.23 10.47
C LYS A 27 1.14 -26.08 9.51
N LEU A 28 2.39 -25.73 9.24
CA LEU A 28 3.26 -26.53 8.36
C LEU A 28 3.57 -27.90 8.99
N PRO A 29 3.76 -28.94 8.16
CA PRO A 29 4.28 -30.21 8.63
C PRO A 29 5.58 -30.04 9.42
N GLU A 30 5.78 -30.82 10.48
CA GLU A 30 6.95 -30.69 11.37
C GLU A 30 8.28 -30.72 10.62
N ALA A 31 8.41 -31.60 9.64
CA ALA A 31 9.63 -31.72 8.82
C ALA A 31 9.97 -30.42 8.04
N VAL A 32 9.00 -29.55 7.79
CA VAL A 32 9.18 -28.27 7.14
C VAL A 32 9.34 -27.18 8.18
N ARG A 33 8.48 -27.17 9.19
CA ARG A 33 8.46 -26.15 10.25
C ARG A 33 9.80 -26.05 11.00
N THR A 34 10.44 -27.17 11.30
CA THR A 34 11.73 -27.24 11.99
C THR A 34 12.89 -26.63 11.20
N LYS A 35 12.69 -26.35 9.91
CA LYS A 35 13.70 -25.66 9.07
C LYS A 35 13.66 -24.15 9.21
N PHE A 36 12.68 -23.60 9.89
CA PHE A 36 12.55 -22.16 10.10
C PHE A 36 12.86 -21.80 11.54
N GLU A 37 13.63 -20.75 11.71
CA GLU A 37 13.77 -20.01 12.96
C GLU A 37 12.90 -18.76 12.88
N TRP A 38 12.08 -18.58 13.89
CA TRP A 38 11.17 -17.44 14.04
C TRP A 38 11.64 -16.50 15.15
N ALA A 39 11.64 -15.20 14.87
CA ALA A 39 11.86 -14.15 15.87
C ALA A 39 10.88 -12.99 15.66
N LYS A 40 10.92 -12.01 16.56
CA LYS A 40 9.99 -10.87 16.57
C LYS A 40 9.87 -10.15 15.23
N ASN A 41 10.96 -10.03 14.49
CA ASN A 41 11.02 -9.22 13.26
C ASN A 41 11.71 -9.93 12.08
N TYR A 42 12.00 -11.21 12.21
CA TYR A 42 12.53 -12.01 11.11
C TYR A 42 12.10 -13.48 11.20
N ILE A 43 12.08 -14.11 10.03
CA ILE A 43 12.01 -15.56 9.83
C ILE A 43 13.21 -15.92 8.98
N ARG A 44 13.93 -16.96 9.31
CA ARG A 44 15.07 -17.43 8.50
C ARG A 44 15.11 -18.93 8.39
N VAL A 45 15.70 -19.41 7.30
CA VAL A 45 15.98 -20.84 7.12
C VAL A 45 17.23 -21.18 7.91
N THR A 46 17.14 -22.16 8.83
CA THR A 46 18.21 -22.55 9.76
C THR A 46 19.52 -22.96 9.06
N GLU A 47 19.40 -23.60 7.88
CA GLU A 47 20.56 -24.04 7.09
C GLU A 47 21.25 -22.86 6.35
N ARG A 48 20.55 -21.74 6.12
CA ARG A 48 21.03 -20.58 5.35
C ARG A 48 20.56 -19.25 5.96
N PRO A 49 20.86 -18.98 7.24
CA PRO A 49 20.24 -17.90 7.99
C PRO A 49 20.58 -16.49 7.48
N ASN A 50 21.73 -16.33 6.84
CA ASN A 50 22.20 -15.03 6.32
C ASN A 50 21.76 -14.75 4.88
N SER A 51 21.29 -15.77 4.14
CA SER A 51 20.92 -15.62 2.74
C SER A 51 19.47 -15.94 2.42
N TRP A 52 18.79 -16.69 3.31
CA TRP A 52 17.39 -17.06 3.16
C TRP A 52 16.59 -16.62 4.39
N PHE A 53 16.06 -15.41 4.30
CA PHE A 53 15.28 -14.82 5.39
C PHE A 53 14.15 -13.93 4.87
N ALA A 54 13.18 -13.72 5.73
CA ALA A 54 12.18 -12.67 5.65
C ALA A 54 12.33 -11.74 6.86
N ARG A 55 12.28 -10.44 6.66
CA ARG A 55 12.29 -9.46 7.74
C ARG A 55 11.08 -8.55 7.68
N ALA A 56 10.55 -8.19 8.85
CA ALA A 56 9.55 -7.15 9.02
C ALA A 56 10.24 -5.84 9.41
N ALA A 57 9.95 -4.76 8.70
CA ALA A 57 10.44 -3.44 9.03
C ALA A 57 9.35 -2.41 8.76
N THR A 58 8.96 -1.65 9.78
CA THR A 58 8.08 -0.50 9.57
C THR A 58 8.91 0.62 8.98
N SER A 59 8.50 1.11 7.82
CA SER A 59 9.12 2.25 7.18
C SER A 59 8.33 3.50 7.54
N THR A 60 9.04 4.53 7.98
CA THR A 60 8.48 5.85 8.28
C THR A 60 9.18 6.90 7.42
N LYS A 61 8.62 8.12 7.35
CA LYS A 61 9.26 9.24 6.63
C LYS A 61 10.68 9.52 7.15
N GLU A 62 10.90 9.34 8.46
CA GLU A 62 12.19 9.56 9.12
C GLU A 62 13.19 8.42 8.87
N ASN A 63 12.69 7.23 8.49
CA ASN A 63 13.53 6.07 8.17
C ASN A 63 13.02 5.32 6.92
N PRO A 64 13.05 5.94 5.74
CA PRO A 64 12.56 5.31 4.51
C PRO A 64 13.43 4.13 4.08
N GLU A 65 14.68 4.05 4.54
CA GLU A 65 15.63 2.98 4.20
C GLU A 65 15.40 1.66 4.95
N ALA A 66 14.38 1.57 5.78
CA ALA A 66 14.10 0.35 6.54
C ALA A 66 13.90 -0.90 5.66
N LEU A 67 13.48 -0.72 4.40
CA LEU A 67 13.39 -1.78 3.39
C LEU A 67 14.66 -1.91 2.52
N ALA A 68 15.61 -0.98 2.62
CA ALA A 68 16.88 -1.06 1.91
C ALA A 68 17.77 -2.18 2.50
N GLY A 69 18.78 -2.61 1.76
CA GLY A 69 19.74 -3.61 2.23
C GLY A 69 19.28 -5.07 2.09
N VAL A 70 18.30 -5.34 1.24
CA VAL A 70 17.97 -6.69 0.74
C VAL A 70 18.66 -6.85 -0.62
N HIS A 71 19.69 -7.69 -0.68
CA HIS A 71 20.46 -7.95 -1.90
C HIS A 71 20.63 -9.45 -2.08
N SER A 72 19.99 -10.01 -3.09
CA SER A 72 20.05 -11.44 -3.39
C SER A 72 19.64 -11.68 -4.84
N ASP A 73 19.96 -12.86 -5.39
CA ASP A 73 19.48 -13.29 -6.70
C ASP A 73 17.94 -13.32 -6.79
N HIS A 74 17.27 -13.48 -5.66
CA HIS A 74 15.82 -13.48 -5.55
C HIS A 74 15.40 -12.59 -4.37
N VAL A 75 14.68 -11.54 -4.65
CA VAL A 75 14.16 -10.58 -3.66
C VAL A 75 12.66 -10.46 -3.81
N MET A 76 11.95 -10.45 -2.68
CA MET A 76 10.52 -10.10 -2.63
C MET A 76 10.33 -8.94 -1.67
N ALA A 77 9.62 -7.91 -2.11
CA ALA A 77 9.14 -6.83 -1.26
C ALA A 77 7.63 -6.95 -1.12
N ILE A 78 7.13 -6.91 0.12
CA ILE A 78 5.71 -6.98 0.43
C ILE A 78 5.32 -5.71 1.18
N ALA A 79 4.34 -4.98 0.68
CA ALA A 79 3.73 -3.86 1.37
C ALA A 79 2.26 -4.18 1.69
N ASP A 80 1.96 -4.33 2.96
CA ASP A 80 0.60 -4.49 3.46
C ASP A 80 0.02 -3.11 3.79
N GLU A 81 -1.28 -2.93 3.59
CA GLU A 81 -1.94 -1.63 3.65
C GLU A 81 -1.24 -0.56 2.79
N ALA A 82 -0.88 -0.95 1.57
CA ALA A 82 -0.02 -0.19 0.66
C ALA A 82 -0.53 1.23 0.35
N SER A 83 -1.86 1.44 0.33
CA SER A 83 -2.47 2.76 0.12
C SER A 83 -2.12 3.76 1.23
N GLY A 84 -1.81 3.27 2.43
CA GLY A 84 -1.44 4.09 3.60
C GLY A 84 0.05 4.39 3.73
N ILE A 85 0.91 3.80 2.89
CA ILE A 85 2.37 3.97 2.97
C ILE A 85 2.78 5.22 2.17
N ASP A 86 3.73 5.98 2.71
CA ASP A 86 4.28 7.18 2.07
C ASP A 86 5.04 6.83 0.78
N ASP A 87 4.87 7.63 -0.26
CA ASP A 87 5.47 7.40 -1.59
C ASP A 87 7.00 7.38 -1.56
N GLN A 88 7.63 8.13 -0.66
CA GLN A 88 9.09 8.16 -0.51
C GLN A 88 9.65 6.77 -0.16
N ILE A 89 8.87 5.94 0.56
CA ILE A 89 9.27 4.59 0.94
C ILE A 89 9.34 3.70 -0.31
N TYR A 90 8.37 3.84 -1.21
CA TYR A 90 8.37 3.12 -2.49
C TYR A 90 9.53 3.52 -3.38
N HIS A 91 9.83 4.82 -3.48
CA HIS A 91 10.98 5.29 -4.27
C HIS A 91 12.31 4.78 -3.71
N THR A 92 12.44 4.74 -2.38
CA THR A 92 13.63 4.16 -1.73
C THR A 92 13.72 2.65 -1.99
N MET A 93 12.61 1.94 -1.93
CA MET A 93 12.51 0.53 -2.25
C MET A 93 12.90 0.24 -3.72
N GLU A 94 12.36 1.00 -4.69
CA GLU A 94 12.73 0.89 -6.10
C GLU A 94 14.23 1.09 -6.33
N GLY A 95 14.83 2.09 -5.68
CA GLY A 95 16.27 2.34 -5.72
C GLY A 95 17.12 1.20 -5.15
N ALA A 96 16.61 0.48 -4.15
CA ALA A 96 17.29 -0.65 -3.53
C ALA A 96 17.13 -1.95 -4.33
N LEU A 97 16.05 -2.08 -5.09
CA LEU A 97 15.69 -3.27 -5.86
C LEU A 97 16.17 -3.17 -7.31
N THR A 98 17.48 -3.08 -7.51
CA THR A 98 18.07 -2.84 -8.84
C THR A 98 18.65 -4.08 -9.52
N SER A 99 18.77 -5.21 -8.83
CA SER A 99 19.41 -6.41 -9.37
C SER A 99 18.75 -7.70 -8.89
N GLY A 100 18.79 -8.73 -9.72
CA GLY A 100 18.22 -10.05 -9.45
C GLY A 100 16.78 -10.22 -9.93
N ASN A 101 16.16 -11.35 -9.56
CA ASN A 101 14.74 -11.59 -9.74
C ASN A 101 13.97 -10.89 -8.62
N ILE A 102 13.28 -9.82 -8.98
CA ILE A 102 12.55 -8.98 -8.03
C ILE A 102 11.06 -9.20 -8.21
N LEU A 103 10.37 -9.45 -7.11
CA LEU A 103 8.91 -9.47 -7.03
C LEU A 103 8.47 -8.43 -5.99
N VAL A 104 7.61 -7.53 -6.40
CA VAL A 104 6.97 -6.56 -5.51
C VAL A 104 5.49 -6.89 -5.41
N VAL A 105 4.98 -7.01 -4.20
CA VAL A 105 3.58 -7.30 -3.89
C VAL A 105 3.02 -6.17 -3.03
N LEU A 106 2.02 -5.48 -3.54
CA LEU A 106 1.31 -4.42 -2.84
C LEU A 106 -0.12 -4.89 -2.57
N ILE A 107 -0.53 -4.88 -1.32
CA ILE A 107 -1.86 -5.33 -0.88
C ILE A 107 -2.49 -4.19 -0.09
N SER A 108 -3.71 -3.79 -0.45
CA SER A 108 -4.44 -2.76 0.29
C SER A 108 -5.90 -2.71 -0.09
N ASN A 109 -6.73 -2.19 0.81
CA ASN A 109 -7.93 -1.49 0.41
C ASN A 109 -7.54 -0.20 -0.33
N PRO A 110 -8.22 0.15 -1.43
CA PRO A 110 -7.88 1.32 -2.24
C PRO A 110 -8.48 2.59 -1.60
N THR A 111 -7.90 3.04 -0.49
CA THR A 111 -8.44 4.12 0.36
C THR A 111 -8.16 5.52 -0.17
N ARG A 112 -7.27 5.69 -1.13
CA ARG A 112 -6.86 6.97 -1.72
C ARG A 112 -6.88 6.90 -3.24
N ASN A 113 -7.23 8.01 -3.86
CA ASN A 113 -7.20 8.19 -5.32
C ASN A 113 -5.92 8.90 -5.80
N ILE A 114 -4.91 8.96 -4.97
CA ILE A 114 -3.58 9.52 -5.25
C ILE A 114 -2.49 8.64 -4.64
N GLY A 115 -1.25 8.85 -5.06
CA GLY A 115 -0.05 8.22 -4.52
C GLY A 115 0.35 6.95 -5.27
N TYR A 116 1.47 6.37 -4.84
CA TYR A 116 2.14 5.28 -5.54
C TYR A 116 1.23 4.07 -5.78
N PHE A 117 0.47 3.61 -4.76
CA PHE A 117 -0.43 2.46 -4.91
C PHE A 117 -1.54 2.73 -5.94
N TYR A 118 -2.14 3.92 -5.92
CA TYR A 118 -3.11 4.34 -6.93
C TYR A 118 -2.49 4.34 -8.33
N ASP A 119 -1.30 4.90 -8.48
CA ASP A 119 -0.57 4.98 -9.75
C ASP A 119 -0.28 3.61 -10.36
N THR A 120 -0.04 2.58 -9.54
CA THR A 120 0.17 1.20 -10.04
C THR A 120 -1.05 0.64 -10.77
N HIS A 121 -2.25 1.08 -10.40
CA HIS A 121 -3.52 0.66 -11.01
C HIS A 121 -3.96 1.57 -12.16
N HIS A 122 -3.40 2.77 -12.27
CA HIS A 122 -3.79 3.80 -13.26
C HIS A 122 -2.62 4.17 -14.18
N LYS A 123 -1.84 5.16 -13.82
CA LYS A 123 -0.76 5.73 -14.64
C LYS A 123 0.34 4.71 -15.00
N HIS A 124 0.65 3.80 -14.11
CA HIS A 124 1.69 2.79 -14.27
C HIS A 124 1.16 1.37 -14.47
N LYS A 125 -0.13 1.20 -14.77
CA LYS A 125 -0.79 -0.10 -14.96
C LYS A 125 -0.08 -1.01 -15.96
N ASN A 126 0.59 -0.46 -16.95
CA ASN A 126 1.35 -1.22 -17.95
C ASN A 126 2.61 -1.90 -17.40
N LYS A 127 3.06 -1.51 -16.19
CA LYS A 127 4.23 -2.08 -15.50
C LYS A 127 3.85 -3.07 -14.39
N TRP A 128 2.56 -3.14 -14.05
CA TRP A 128 2.05 -3.91 -12.92
C TRP A 128 0.98 -4.91 -13.35
N GLN A 129 0.97 -6.06 -12.71
CA GLN A 129 -0.18 -6.96 -12.74
C GLN A 129 -1.12 -6.54 -11.63
N THR A 130 -2.23 -5.89 -11.98
CA THR A 130 -3.22 -5.42 -11.04
C THR A 130 -4.34 -6.42 -10.88
N LEU A 131 -4.74 -6.67 -9.63
CA LEU A 131 -5.84 -7.55 -9.27
C LEU A 131 -6.80 -6.76 -8.37
N GLN A 132 -8.09 -6.93 -8.61
CA GLN A 132 -9.15 -6.37 -7.78
C GLN A 132 -10.00 -7.52 -7.26
N PHE A 133 -10.30 -7.51 -5.98
CA PHE A 133 -11.12 -8.50 -5.31
C PHE A 133 -12.31 -7.81 -4.65
N SER A 134 -13.49 -8.40 -4.84
CA SER A 134 -14.71 -8.01 -4.11
C SER A 134 -14.95 -8.95 -2.95
N SER A 135 -15.41 -8.43 -1.82
CA SER A 135 -15.84 -9.26 -0.69
C SER A 135 -17.04 -10.16 -1.03
N ILE A 136 -17.86 -9.74 -2.00
CA ILE A 136 -19.03 -10.50 -2.49
C ILE A 136 -18.62 -11.83 -3.11
N GLU A 137 -17.48 -11.87 -3.81
CA GLU A 137 -16.97 -13.05 -4.48
C GLU A 137 -16.10 -13.92 -3.57
N SER A 138 -15.80 -13.46 -2.38
CA SER A 138 -14.89 -14.15 -1.46
C SER A 138 -15.60 -15.24 -0.65
N PRO A 139 -15.17 -16.50 -0.74
CA PRO A 139 -15.79 -17.60 0.01
C PRO A 139 -15.46 -17.59 1.51
N ILE A 140 -14.56 -16.70 1.96
CA ILE A 140 -14.12 -16.60 3.36
C ILE A 140 -14.75 -15.42 4.10
N VAL A 141 -15.42 -14.52 3.38
CA VAL A 141 -16.14 -13.39 3.98
C VAL A 141 -17.51 -13.85 4.46
N ASP A 142 -17.93 -13.36 5.63
CA ASP A 142 -19.26 -13.66 6.16
C ASP A 142 -20.35 -13.22 5.15
N PRO A 143 -21.32 -14.08 4.84
CA PRO A 143 -22.38 -13.74 3.89
C PRO A 143 -23.20 -12.51 4.25
N THR A 144 -23.27 -12.14 5.53
CA THR A 144 -24.01 -10.93 5.99
C THR A 144 -23.20 -9.64 5.82
N TYR A 145 -21.89 -9.74 5.65
CA TYR A 145 -21.00 -8.57 5.60
C TYR A 145 -21.40 -7.53 4.53
N GLU A 146 -21.80 -8.01 3.36
CA GLU A 146 -22.22 -7.13 2.26
C GLU A 146 -23.46 -6.32 2.64
N GLU A 147 -24.48 -6.99 3.20
CA GLU A 147 -25.72 -6.32 3.65
C GLU A 147 -25.46 -5.35 4.81
N ASP A 148 -24.65 -5.76 5.79
CA ASP A 148 -24.27 -4.90 6.92
C ASP A 148 -23.57 -3.63 6.44
N GLN A 149 -22.66 -3.74 5.46
CA GLN A 149 -21.99 -2.56 4.87
C GLN A 149 -22.95 -1.70 4.02
N ALA A 150 -23.88 -2.33 3.31
CA ALA A 150 -24.89 -1.62 2.54
C ALA A 150 -25.87 -0.86 3.43
N ASP A 151 -26.28 -1.45 4.56
CA ASP A 151 -27.16 -0.80 5.54
C ASP A 151 -26.45 0.36 6.27
N LEU A 152 -25.16 0.17 6.60
CA LEU A 152 -24.39 1.18 7.32
C LEU A 152 -24.01 2.39 6.44
N HIS A 153 -23.63 2.16 5.20
CA HIS A 153 -23.03 3.20 4.34
C HIS A 153 -23.86 3.52 3.10
N GLY A 154 -24.74 2.62 2.68
CA GLY A 154 -25.41 2.66 1.38
C GLY A 154 -24.54 2.08 0.25
N ARG A 155 -25.19 1.37 -0.69
CA ARG A 155 -24.51 0.69 -1.81
C ARG A 155 -23.81 1.64 -2.79
N ASP A 156 -24.26 2.87 -2.87
CA ASP A 156 -23.70 3.89 -3.76
C ASP A 156 -22.60 4.74 -3.10
N SER A 157 -22.26 4.46 -1.84
CA SER A 157 -21.25 5.21 -1.09
C SER A 157 -19.82 4.81 -1.47
N GLU A 158 -18.89 5.76 -1.31
CA GLU A 158 -17.45 5.50 -1.47
C GLU A 158 -16.96 4.42 -0.51
N GLN A 159 -17.44 4.42 0.73
CA GLN A 159 -17.07 3.42 1.75
C GLN A 159 -17.46 2.01 1.31
N TYR A 160 -18.64 1.87 0.73
CA TYR A 160 -19.07 0.58 0.19
C TYR A 160 -18.19 0.17 -1.02
N GLY A 161 -17.92 1.11 -1.93
CA GLY A 161 -17.01 0.89 -3.06
C GLY A 161 -15.64 0.39 -2.62
N ILE A 162 -15.03 1.05 -1.63
CA ILE A 162 -13.71 0.70 -1.11
C ILE A 162 -13.73 -0.64 -0.38
N ARG A 163 -14.65 -0.83 0.59
CA ARG A 163 -14.62 -1.96 1.54
C ARG A 163 -15.22 -3.24 0.98
N VAL A 164 -16.24 -3.13 0.13
CA VAL A 164 -16.98 -4.26 -0.42
C VAL A 164 -16.52 -4.61 -1.82
N LEU A 165 -16.39 -3.60 -2.69
CA LEU A 165 -16.08 -3.81 -4.10
C LEU A 165 -14.58 -3.71 -4.43
N GLY A 166 -13.74 -3.23 -3.50
CA GLY A 166 -12.31 -3.01 -3.73
C GLY A 166 -12.05 -1.96 -4.82
N GLN A 167 -12.90 -0.95 -4.89
CA GLN A 167 -12.82 0.14 -5.88
C GLN A 167 -12.14 1.37 -5.29
N PHE A 168 -11.33 2.04 -6.09
CA PHE A 168 -10.77 3.33 -5.71
C PHE A 168 -11.86 4.39 -5.58
N PRO A 169 -11.70 5.38 -4.66
CA PRO A 169 -12.59 6.53 -4.58
C PRO A 169 -12.67 7.24 -5.93
N LYS A 170 -13.79 7.88 -6.20
CA LYS A 170 -13.95 8.75 -7.37
C LYS A 170 -13.04 9.97 -7.23
N GLU A 171 -12.62 10.56 -8.36
CA GLU A 171 -11.73 11.73 -8.36
C GLU A 171 -12.25 12.92 -7.56
N ASP A 172 -13.58 13.08 -7.51
CA ASP A 172 -14.26 14.17 -6.80
C ASP A 172 -14.77 13.77 -5.40
N ALA A 173 -14.40 12.58 -4.93
CA ALA A 173 -14.86 12.09 -3.64
C ALA A 173 -14.03 12.63 -2.48
N MET A 174 -14.68 12.82 -1.33
CA MET A 174 -13.97 13.00 -0.06
C MET A 174 -13.16 11.74 0.23
N ASP A 175 -11.92 11.91 0.67
CA ASP A 175 -11.16 10.81 1.22
C ASP A 175 -11.78 10.29 2.53
N LEU A 176 -11.23 9.21 3.08
CA LEU A 176 -11.74 8.64 4.34
C LEU A 176 -11.58 9.58 5.54
N GLU A 177 -10.76 10.63 5.42
CA GLU A 177 -10.54 11.66 6.42
C GLU A 177 -11.50 12.85 6.25
N GLY A 178 -12.32 12.86 5.17
CA GLY A 178 -13.32 13.87 4.89
C GLY A 178 -12.81 15.10 4.13
N PHE A 179 -11.62 15.00 3.52
CA PHE A 179 -11.07 16.06 2.70
C PHE A 179 -11.48 15.89 1.24
N LEU A 180 -11.88 17.00 0.61
CA LEU A 180 -12.06 17.07 -0.84
C LEU A 180 -10.77 17.54 -1.48
N PRO A 181 -10.35 16.96 -2.60
CA PRO A 181 -9.26 17.54 -3.38
C PRO A 181 -9.65 18.96 -3.83
N LEU A 182 -8.78 19.91 -3.57
CA LEU A 182 -9.01 21.31 -3.97
C LEU A 182 -9.09 21.45 -5.50
N LEU A 183 -8.32 20.63 -6.20
CA LEU A 183 -8.32 20.51 -7.65
C LEU A 183 -8.25 19.02 -8.00
N SER A 184 -9.15 18.54 -8.84
CA SER A 184 -9.03 17.18 -9.41
C SER A 184 -7.99 17.19 -10.54
N ASP A 185 -7.38 16.04 -10.81
CA ASP A 185 -6.45 15.88 -11.94
C ASP A 185 -7.10 16.30 -13.28
N ARG A 186 -8.39 16.08 -13.43
CA ARG A 186 -9.17 16.52 -14.58
C ARG A 186 -9.21 18.05 -14.69
N ASN A 187 -9.37 18.74 -13.57
CA ASN A 187 -9.39 20.20 -13.55
C ASN A 187 -8.02 20.79 -13.85
N ILE A 188 -6.95 20.12 -13.41
CA ILE A 188 -5.56 20.52 -13.72
C ILE A 188 -5.27 20.33 -15.21
N GLN A 189 -5.68 19.22 -15.81
CA GLN A 189 -5.49 18.94 -17.23
C GLN A 189 -6.30 19.86 -18.17
N THR A 190 -7.35 20.49 -17.66
CA THR A 190 -8.17 21.43 -18.43
C THR A 190 -7.72 22.88 -18.29
N ILE A 191 -6.71 23.18 -17.48
CA ILE A 191 -6.13 24.52 -17.39
C ILE A 191 -5.36 24.79 -18.70
N PRO A 192 -5.72 25.82 -19.47
CA PRO A 192 -4.98 26.17 -20.68
C PRO A 192 -3.54 26.54 -20.35
N ASP A 193 -2.58 26.16 -21.21
CA ASP A 193 -1.15 26.48 -21.04
C ASP A 193 -0.87 27.98 -20.94
N GLU A 194 -1.78 28.82 -21.45
CA GLU A 194 -1.76 30.27 -21.29
C GLU A 194 -3.05 30.73 -20.61
N VAL A 195 -2.99 30.97 -19.32
CA VAL A 195 -4.04 31.68 -18.58
C VAL A 195 -3.63 33.14 -18.45
N ASP A 196 -4.35 34.02 -19.13
CA ASP A 196 -4.23 35.48 -18.95
C ASP A 196 -4.80 35.82 -17.54
N MET A 197 -3.96 35.65 -16.54
CA MET A 197 -4.35 35.96 -15.16
C MET A 197 -4.29 37.47 -14.94
N PHE A 198 -5.43 38.11 -15.08
CA PHE A 198 -5.59 39.51 -14.71
C PHE A 198 -5.64 39.62 -13.17
N PHE A 199 -4.55 40.04 -12.58
CA PHE A 199 -4.52 40.44 -11.18
C PHE A 199 -4.86 41.94 -11.07
N PRO A 200 -5.94 42.31 -10.33
CA PRO A 200 -6.17 43.73 -10.05
C PRO A 200 -4.94 44.34 -9.36
N PRO A 201 -4.63 45.61 -9.61
CA PRO A 201 -3.55 46.28 -8.88
C PRO A 201 -3.79 46.17 -7.39
N ASN A 202 -2.78 45.73 -6.63
CA ASN A 202 -2.81 45.43 -5.18
C ASN A 202 -3.36 44.02 -4.79
N SER A 203 -3.48 43.08 -5.71
CA SER A 203 -3.74 41.70 -5.33
C SER A 203 -2.51 41.05 -4.71
N ILE A 204 -2.68 40.40 -3.54
CA ILE A 204 -1.66 39.60 -2.91
C ILE A 204 -2.12 38.16 -3.02
N LEU A 205 -1.38 37.33 -3.76
CA LEU A 205 -1.57 35.87 -3.76
C LEU A 205 -0.60 35.30 -2.73
N GLY A 206 -1.14 34.80 -1.63
CA GLY A 206 -0.39 34.00 -0.67
C GLY A 206 -0.50 32.53 -1.04
N VAL A 207 0.61 31.88 -1.32
CA VAL A 207 0.68 30.42 -1.44
C VAL A 207 1.47 29.92 -0.24
N ASP A 208 0.85 29.12 0.60
CA ASP A 208 1.56 28.39 1.66
C ASP A 208 2.03 27.04 1.08
N PRO A 209 3.33 26.85 0.82
CA PRO A 209 3.84 25.61 0.28
C PRO A 209 4.05 24.53 1.34
N SER A 210 3.83 24.83 2.61
CA SER A 210 4.17 23.94 3.73
C SER A 210 2.99 23.13 4.22
N GLY A 211 1.89 23.01 3.57
CA GLY A 211 0.77 22.10 3.88
C GLY A 211 0.81 21.44 5.28
N GLU A 212 0.93 22.25 6.36
CA GLU A 212 0.72 21.79 7.73
C GLU A 212 -0.76 21.99 8.12
#